data_38539277259274463f6e183e1db51616
#
_entry.id   38539277259274463f6e183e1db51616
#
_cell.length_a   1.000
_cell.length_b   1.000
_cell.length_c   1.000
_cell.angle_alpha   90.00
_cell.angle_beta   90.00
_cell.angle_gamma   90.00
#
_symmetry.space_group_name_H-M   'P 1'
#
loop_
_entity.id
_entity.type
_entity.pdbx_description
1 polymer ?
#
loop_
_entity_poly.entity_id
_entity_poly.type
_entity_poly.pdbx_seq_one_letter_code
_entity_poly.pdbx_strand_id
1 'polypeptide(L)'
;NEYYLSRLGEKAIPCEDAREVLKDLAEVATIAVVSNGVERVQQGRLTASGLAELIDATFVSERMGVTKPNRKFFDSALHILGVNNREKVLVIGDSLRADIQGGSNAGLATCWYNPRGQENASGAKPTFEIARLRDLLPIVMEQEELDDVGNPAKRHMV
;
A
#
# COMPACT_ATOMS: atom_id res chain seq x y z
N ASN A 1 3.19 0.05 -2.52
CA ASN A 1 4.03 -1.03 -2.03
C ASN A 1 4.81 -1.74 -3.15
N GLU A 2 5.49 -0.95 -3.98
CA GLU A 2 6.16 -1.43 -5.18
C GLU A 2 7.32 -2.39 -4.89
N TYR A 3 8.20 -2.05 -3.95
CA TYR A 3 9.36 -2.88 -3.64
C TYR A 3 8.95 -4.25 -3.10
N TYR A 4 7.98 -4.29 -2.22
CA TYR A 4 7.47 -5.50 -1.63
C TYR A 4 6.96 -6.45 -2.72
N LEU A 5 6.17 -5.94 -3.64
CA LEU A 5 5.64 -6.71 -4.77
C LEU A 5 6.70 -6.99 -5.85
N SER A 6 7.67 -6.08 -6.08
CA SER A 6 8.78 -6.30 -6.99
C SER A 6 9.63 -7.48 -6.58
N ARG A 7 9.99 -7.59 -5.30
CA ARG A 7 10.72 -8.75 -4.80
C ARG A 7 9.92 -10.04 -4.87
N LEU A 8 8.63 -9.96 -4.64
CA LEU A 8 7.73 -11.09 -4.83
C LEU A 8 7.78 -11.59 -6.28
N GLY A 9 7.72 -10.67 -7.23
CA GLY A 9 7.67 -11.00 -8.64
C GLY A 9 8.94 -11.60 -9.22
N GLU A 10 10.09 -11.09 -8.84
CA GLU A 10 11.38 -11.57 -9.35
C GLU A 10 11.66 -13.03 -8.96
N LYS A 11 11.18 -13.47 -7.83
CA LYS A 11 11.43 -14.79 -7.27
C LYS A 11 10.19 -15.68 -7.15
N ALA A 12 9.00 -15.15 -7.50
CA ALA A 12 7.70 -15.79 -7.25
C ALA A 12 7.51 -16.28 -5.79
N ILE A 13 8.25 -15.67 -4.85
CA ILE A 13 8.21 -16.01 -3.42
C ILE A 13 7.63 -14.82 -2.68
N PRO A 14 6.49 -14.96 -2.00
CA PRO A 14 5.95 -13.94 -1.12
C PRO A 14 6.96 -13.57 -0.01
N CYS A 15 6.97 -12.31 0.41
CA CYS A 15 7.64 -11.96 1.65
C CYS A 15 7.01 -12.74 2.80
N GLU A 16 7.79 -12.95 3.84
CA GLU A 16 7.32 -13.61 5.05
C GLU A 16 6.00 -12.98 5.53
N ASP A 17 5.03 -13.82 5.83
CA ASP A 17 3.70 -13.46 6.30
C ASP A 17 2.79 -12.69 5.30
N ALA A 18 3.24 -12.41 4.09
CA ALA A 18 2.47 -11.60 3.15
C ALA A 18 1.05 -12.09 2.91
N ARG A 19 0.92 -13.38 2.60
CA ARG A 19 -0.37 -13.97 2.28
C ARG A 19 -1.32 -13.95 3.48
N GLU A 20 -0.82 -14.26 4.66
CA GLU A 20 -1.60 -14.28 5.88
C GLU A 20 -2.06 -12.86 6.26
N VAL A 21 -1.13 -11.90 6.24
CA VAL A 21 -1.43 -10.50 6.55
C VAL A 21 -2.44 -9.93 5.56
N LEU A 22 -2.29 -10.18 4.26
CA LEU A 22 -3.24 -9.71 3.26
C LEU A 22 -4.63 -10.35 3.40
N LYS A 23 -4.71 -11.62 3.80
CA LYS A 23 -6.00 -12.25 4.11
C LYS A 23 -6.70 -11.56 5.28
N ASP A 24 -5.98 -11.32 6.36
CA ASP A 24 -6.54 -10.66 7.55
C ASP A 24 -6.97 -9.22 7.23
N LEU A 25 -6.15 -8.49 6.48
CA LEU A 25 -6.47 -7.13 6.03
C LEU A 25 -7.66 -7.08 5.07
N ALA A 26 -7.82 -8.08 4.20
CA ALA A 26 -8.94 -8.14 3.25
C ALA A 26 -10.32 -8.24 3.92
N GLU A 27 -10.38 -8.75 5.16
CA GLU A 27 -11.61 -8.79 5.95
C GLU A 27 -12.11 -7.39 6.35
N VAL A 28 -11.20 -6.44 6.49
CA VAL A 28 -11.48 -5.10 7.06
C VAL A 28 -11.15 -3.95 6.11
N ALA A 29 -10.44 -4.19 5.01
CA ALA A 29 -9.97 -3.14 4.12
C ALA A 29 -10.07 -3.53 2.64
N THR A 30 -10.17 -2.52 1.79
CA THR A 30 -9.91 -2.65 0.35
C THR A 30 -8.42 -2.54 0.12
N ILE A 31 -7.84 -3.47 -0.63
CA ILE A 31 -6.41 -3.56 -0.88
C ILE A 31 -6.12 -3.22 -2.34
N ALA A 32 -5.31 -2.19 -2.55
CA ALA A 32 -4.84 -1.80 -3.86
C ALA A 32 -3.30 -1.83 -3.93
N VAL A 33 -2.79 -2.21 -5.09
CA VAL A 33 -1.36 -2.15 -5.40
C VAL A 33 -1.08 -0.91 -6.24
N VAL A 34 -0.08 -0.13 -5.84
CA VAL A 34 0.38 1.07 -6.55
C VAL A 34 1.84 0.93 -6.94
N SER A 35 2.16 1.03 -8.22
CA SER A 35 3.49 0.76 -8.76
C SER A 35 3.94 1.75 -9.81
N ASN A 36 5.23 2.16 -9.74
CA ASN A 36 5.91 2.88 -10.81
C ASN A 36 6.51 1.86 -11.81
N GLY A 37 5.69 1.17 -12.57
CA GLY A 37 6.18 0.11 -13.44
C GLY A 37 5.33 -0.09 -14.68
N VAL A 38 5.50 -1.25 -15.27
CA VAL A 38 4.79 -1.71 -16.47
C VAL A 38 3.66 -2.65 -16.06
N GLU A 39 2.46 -2.42 -16.56
CA GLU A 39 1.25 -3.15 -16.16
C GLU A 39 1.40 -4.67 -16.34
N ARG A 40 1.89 -5.10 -17.51
CA ARG A 40 2.10 -6.52 -17.80
C ARG A 40 3.06 -7.19 -16.81
N VAL A 41 4.12 -6.49 -16.41
CA VAL A 41 5.11 -7.01 -15.46
C VAL A 41 4.50 -7.13 -14.06
N GLN A 42 3.77 -6.13 -13.61
CA GLN A 42 3.10 -6.17 -12.30
C GLN A 42 2.03 -7.26 -12.24
N GLN A 43 1.22 -7.38 -13.29
CA GLN A 43 0.21 -8.44 -13.37
C GLN A 43 0.84 -9.83 -13.31
N GLY A 44 1.92 -10.05 -14.05
CA GLY A 44 2.68 -11.30 -14.01
C GLY A 44 3.23 -11.62 -12.62
N ARG A 45 3.74 -10.62 -11.93
CA ARG A 45 4.26 -10.76 -10.56
C ARG A 45 3.19 -11.13 -9.55
N LEU A 46 2.04 -10.46 -9.60
CA LEU A 46 0.91 -10.76 -8.72
C LEU A 46 0.37 -12.17 -8.95
N THR A 47 0.24 -12.57 -10.21
CA THR A 47 -0.20 -13.93 -10.56
C THR A 47 0.80 -14.99 -10.09
N ALA A 48 2.09 -14.79 -10.36
CA ALA A 48 3.14 -15.73 -9.97
C ALA A 48 3.29 -15.86 -8.45
N SER A 49 3.03 -14.80 -7.69
CA SER A 49 3.09 -14.83 -6.23
C SER A 49 1.86 -15.47 -5.57
N GLY A 50 0.77 -15.70 -6.33
CA GLY A 50 -0.49 -16.16 -5.79
C GLY A 50 -1.24 -15.14 -4.93
N LEU A 51 -0.86 -13.86 -5.00
CA LEU A 51 -1.47 -12.77 -4.22
C LEU A 51 -2.58 -12.03 -4.99
N ALA A 52 -2.71 -12.27 -6.29
CA ALA A 52 -3.67 -11.55 -7.15
C ALA A 52 -5.12 -11.62 -6.63
N GLU A 53 -5.52 -12.76 -6.08
CA GLU A 53 -6.86 -12.96 -5.53
C GLU A 53 -7.18 -12.13 -4.26
N LEU A 54 -6.14 -11.64 -3.59
CA LEU A 54 -6.26 -10.83 -2.37
C LEU A 54 -6.22 -9.33 -2.64
N ILE A 55 -6.01 -8.93 -3.90
CA ILE A 55 -5.87 -7.54 -4.34
C ILE A 55 -7.14 -7.12 -5.06
N ASP A 56 -7.75 -6.03 -4.62
CA ASP A 56 -8.99 -5.49 -5.19
C ASP A 56 -8.74 -4.63 -6.43
N ALA A 57 -7.61 -3.93 -6.49
CA ALA A 57 -7.23 -3.08 -7.62
C ALA A 57 -5.72 -2.94 -7.78
N THR A 58 -5.27 -2.64 -8.98
CA THR A 58 -3.87 -2.37 -9.30
C THR A 58 -3.75 -1.11 -10.13
N PHE A 59 -2.90 -0.18 -9.68
CA PHE A 59 -2.61 1.08 -10.36
C PHE A 59 -1.14 1.13 -10.71
N VAL A 60 -0.85 1.25 -12.00
CA VAL A 60 0.51 1.24 -12.53
C VAL A 60 0.77 2.52 -13.30
N SER A 61 1.94 3.13 -13.10
CA SER A 61 2.29 4.43 -13.70
C SER A 61 2.15 4.44 -15.23
N GLU A 62 2.46 3.34 -15.90
CA GLU A 62 2.28 3.21 -17.35
C GLU A 62 0.84 3.51 -17.78
N ARG A 63 -0.14 2.95 -17.08
CA ARG A 63 -1.56 3.16 -17.37
C ARG A 63 -2.09 4.47 -16.83
N MET A 64 -1.56 4.93 -15.70
CA MET A 64 -1.98 6.17 -15.04
C MET A 64 -1.45 7.43 -15.75
N GLY A 65 -0.40 7.31 -16.57
CA GLY A 65 0.26 8.44 -17.22
C GLY A 65 1.02 9.38 -16.28
N VAL A 66 1.24 8.97 -15.06
CA VAL A 66 1.93 9.72 -14.01
C VAL A 66 2.59 8.76 -13.03
N THR A 67 3.72 9.16 -12.44
CA THR A 67 4.50 8.35 -11.51
C THR A 67 4.45 8.88 -10.08
N LYS A 68 4.55 7.99 -9.10
CA LYS A 68 4.87 8.38 -7.71
C LYS A 68 6.27 9.03 -7.69
N PRO A 69 6.52 10.08 -6.92
CA PRO A 69 5.73 10.64 -5.81
C PRO A 69 4.73 11.75 -6.21
N ASN A 70 4.40 11.90 -7.48
CA ASN A 70 3.46 12.93 -7.89
C ASN A 70 2.08 12.68 -7.24
N ARG A 71 1.56 13.71 -6.57
CA ARG A 71 0.25 13.69 -5.93
C ARG A 71 -0.86 13.20 -6.86
N LYS A 72 -0.82 13.57 -8.14
CA LYS A 72 -1.83 13.18 -9.12
C LYS A 72 -1.99 11.67 -9.28
N PHE A 73 -0.92 10.91 -9.05
CA PHE A 73 -0.99 9.45 -9.08
C PHE A 73 -1.99 8.93 -8.04
N PHE A 74 -1.84 9.37 -6.79
CA PHE A 74 -2.72 8.97 -5.69
C PHE A 74 -4.12 9.55 -5.84
N ASP A 75 -4.24 10.82 -6.23
CA ASP A 75 -5.55 11.46 -6.47
C ASP A 75 -6.37 10.68 -7.50
N SER A 76 -5.74 10.25 -8.58
CA SER A 76 -6.40 9.45 -9.63
C SER A 76 -6.78 8.06 -9.15
N ALA A 77 -5.91 7.39 -8.41
CA ALA A 77 -6.18 6.08 -7.84
C ALA A 77 -7.38 6.12 -6.87
N LEU A 78 -7.39 7.10 -5.96
CA LEU A 78 -8.47 7.29 -5.00
C LEU A 78 -9.80 7.62 -5.70
N HIS A 79 -9.75 8.44 -6.74
CA HIS A 79 -10.93 8.75 -7.55
C HIS A 79 -11.54 7.49 -8.19
N ILE A 80 -10.71 6.64 -8.80
CA ILE A 80 -11.15 5.39 -9.42
C ILE A 80 -11.71 4.42 -8.36
N LEU A 81 -11.13 4.39 -7.17
CA LEU A 81 -11.62 3.57 -6.05
C LEU A 81 -12.91 4.13 -5.41
N GLY A 82 -13.31 5.36 -5.73
CA GLY A 82 -14.45 6.03 -5.11
C GLY A 82 -14.22 6.43 -3.66
N VAL A 83 -12.97 6.68 -3.30
CA VAL A 83 -12.57 7.06 -1.93
C VAL A 83 -12.75 8.56 -1.73
N ASN A 84 -13.64 8.94 -0.82
CA ASN A 84 -13.90 10.34 -0.48
C ASN A 84 -13.24 10.80 0.83
N ASN A 85 -12.94 9.88 1.73
CA ASN A 85 -12.29 10.19 3.01
C ASN A 85 -10.83 9.72 3.03
N ARG A 86 -9.90 10.67 2.90
CA ARG A 86 -8.45 10.40 2.89
C ARG A 86 -7.91 9.93 4.24
N GLU A 87 -8.58 10.25 5.33
CA GLU A 87 -8.19 9.80 6.67
C GLU A 87 -8.31 8.28 6.84
N LYS A 88 -9.10 7.64 5.99
CA LYS A 88 -9.26 6.18 5.94
C LYS A 88 -8.29 5.47 4.98
N VAL A 89 -7.30 6.18 4.48
CA VAL A 89 -6.32 5.65 3.52
C VAL A 89 -4.94 5.58 4.17
N LEU A 90 -4.29 4.43 4.04
CA LEU A 90 -2.92 4.21 4.46
C LEU A 90 -2.08 3.76 3.27
N VAL A 91 -1.03 4.51 2.96
CA VAL A 91 -0.02 4.13 1.95
C VAL A 91 1.08 3.35 2.63
N ILE A 92 1.39 2.16 2.13
CA ILE A 92 2.42 1.28 2.67
C ILE A 92 3.48 1.05 1.59
N GLY A 93 4.73 1.28 1.92
CA GLY A 93 5.82 1.04 0.99
C GLY A 93 7.20 1.15 1.62
N ASP A 94 8.19 0.72 0.88
CA ASP A 94 9.60 0.76 1.30
C ASP A 94 10.36 1.96 0.72
N SER A 95 9.81 2.60 -0.31
CA SER A 95 10.43 3.77 -0.93
C SER A 95 10.02 5.05 -0.19
N LEU A 96 10.97 5.64 0.55
CA LEU A 96 10.77 6.93 1.20
C LEU A 96 10.35 8.04 0.22
N ARG A 97 10.87 8.01 -1.00
CA ARG A 97 10.54 8.99 -2.03
C ARG A 97 9.22 8.68 -2.74
N ALA A 98 9.08 7.49 -3.29
CA ALA A 98 7.92 7.16 -4.12
C ALA A 98 6.65 6.99 -3.28
N ASP A 99 6.73 6.19 -2.21
CA ASP A 99 5.57 5.80 -1.42
C ASP A 99 5.30 6.79 -0.28
N ILE A 100 6.29 7.04 0.56
CA ILE A 100 6.09 7.86 1.76
C ILE A 100 5.92 9.33 1.41
N GLN A 101 6.85 9.92 0.68
CA GLN A 101 6.72 11.31 0.23
C GLN A 101 5.52 11.46 -0.71
N GLY A 102 5.29 10.50 -1.59
CA GLY A 102 4.15 10.52 -2.51
C GLY A 102 2.81 10.49 -1.79
N GLY A 103 2.63 9.60 -0.81
CA GLY A 103 1.45 9.54 0.03
C GLY A 103 1.24 10.82 0.84
N SER A 104 2.32 11.34 1.43
CA SER A 104 2.28 12.62 2.16
C SER A 104 1.90 13.80 1.27
N ASN A 105 2.41 13.86 0.04
CA ASN A 105 2.05 14.88 -0.95
C ASN A 105 0.54 14.86 -1.28
N ALA A 106 -0.07 13.69 -1.22
CA ALA A 106 -1.50 13.49 -1.43
C ALA A 106 -2.35 13.67 -0.15
N GLY A 107 -1.73 14.03 0.97
CA GLY A 107 -2.42 14.19 2.25
C GLY A 107 -2.89 12.87 2.88
N LEU A 108 -2.17 11.79 2.64
CA LEU A 108 -2.48 10.45 3.13
C LEU A 108 -1.56 10.06 4.29
N ALA A 109 -2.05 9.26 5.21
CA ALA A 109 -1.21 8.58 6.18
C ALA A 109 -0.29 7.58 5.49
N THR A 110 0.92 7.43 6.00
CA THR A 110 1.95 6.60 5.38
C THR A 110 2.59 5.65 6.38
N CYS A 111 2.94 4.46 5.93
CA CYS A 111 3.63 3.45 6.70
C CYS A 111 4.89 3.00 5.95
N TRP A 112 6.04 3.30 6.51
CA TRP A 112 7.30 2.88 5.91
C TRP A 112 7.65 1.44 6.31
N TYR A 113 7.70 0.56 5.33
CA TYR A 113 8.18 -0.80 5.50
C TYR A 113 9.70 -0.83 5.43
N ASN A 114 10.36 -0.97 6.59
CA ASN A 114 11.80 -0.89 6.77
C ASN A 114 12.37 -2.15 7.45
N PRO A 115 12.35 -3.32 6.76
CA PRO A 115 12.79 -4.57 7.37
C PRO A 115 14.28 -4.63 7.69
N ARG A 116 15.08 -3.72 7.12
CA ARG A 116 16.53 -3.67 7.32
C ARG A 116 16.98 -2.65 8.37
N GLY A 117 16.06 -1.88 8.95
CA GLY A 117 16.38 -0.83 9.90
C GLY A 117 17.27 0.28 9.30
N GLN A 118 17.03 0.65 8.05
CA GLN A 118 17.78 1.72 7.37
C GLN A 118 17.46 3.08 8.00
N GLU A 119 18.43 3.97 8.01
CA GLU A 119 18.22 5.35 8.44
C GLU A 119 17.43 6.14 7.38
N ASN A 120 16.52 6.99 7.85
CA ASN A 120 15.78 7.90 6.98
C ASN A 120 16.59 9.20 6.77
N ALA A 121 17.38 9.24 5.72
CA ALA A 121 18.13 10.44 5.31
C ALA A 121 17.36 11.33 4.30
N SER A 122 16.12 10.96 3.92
CA SER A 122 15.37 11.65 2.86
C SER A 122 14.60 12.89 3.32
N GLY A 123 14.41 13.05 4.62
CA GLY A 123 13.52 14.08 5.17
C GLY A 123 12.01 13.75 5.08
N ALA A 124 11.61 12.68 4.42
CA ALA A 124 10.23 12.19 4.44
C ALA A 124 9.84 11.77 5.87
N LYS A 125 8.61 12.07 6.25
CA LYS A 125 8.10 11.77 7.61
C LYS A 125 6.96 10.76 7.51
N PRO A 126 7.25 9.44 7.62
CA PRO A 126 6.20 8.45 7.66
C PRO A 126 5.35 8.62 8.93
N THR A 127 4.06 8.34 8.82
CA THR A 127 3.15 8.30 9.97
C THR A 127 3.49 7.12 10.88
N PHE A 128 3.83 5.98 10.26
CA PHE A 128 4.23 4.75 10.92
C PHE A 128 5.49 4.18 10.25
N GLU A 129 6.25 3.40 11.01
CA GLU A 129 7.35 2.58 10.51
C GLU A 129 7.19 1.15 11.03
N ILE A 130 7.37 0.17 10.15
CA ILE A 130 7.28 -1.25 10.50
C ILE A 130 8.47 -2.02 9.94
N ALA A 131 8.94 -3.00 10.68
CA ALA A 131 9.98 -3.93 10.24
C ALA A 131 9.42 -5.22 9.64
N ARG A 132 8.22 -5.62 10.06
CA ARG A 132 7.54 -6.82 9.59
C ARG A 132 6.14 -6.47 9.09
N LEU A 133 5.69 -7.17 8.07
CA LEU A 133 4.40 -6.88 7.46
C LEU A 133 3.23 -7.08 8.43
N ARG A 134 3.32 -8.08 9.31
CA ARG A 134 2.31 -8.33 10.34
C ARG A 134 2.11 -7.19 11.33
N ASP A 135 3.09 -6.32 11.47
CA ASP A 135 3.00 -5.13 12.33
C ASP A 135 1.97 -4.10 11.79
N LEU A 136 1.48 -4.29 10.57
CA LEU A 136 0.34 -3.53 10.03
C LEU A 136 -0.98 -3.84 10.74
N LEU A 137 -1.17 -5.08 11.19
CA LEU A 137 -2.45 -5.52 11.75
C LEU A 137 -2.91 -4.66 12.93
N PRO A 138 -2.09 -4.43 13.98
CA PRO A 138 -2.50 -3.57 15.09
C PRO A 138 -2.76 -2.12 14.63
N ILE A 139 -1.98 -1.59 13.68
CA ILE A 139 -2.18 -0.22 13.16
C ILE A 139 -3.56 -0.08 12.51
N VAL A 140 -3.97 -1.06 11.72
CA VAL A 140 -5.25 -1.04 11.01
C VAL A 140 -6.41 -1.35 11.96
N MET A 141 -6.28 -2.34 12.86
CA MET A 141 -7.32 -2.79 13.77
C MET A 141 -7.63 -1.78 14.88
N GLU A 142 -6.63 -1.15 15.50
CA GLU A 142 -6.84 -0.12 16.54
C GLU A 142 -7.66 1.07 16.05
N GLN A 143 -7.53 1.40 14.77
CA GLN A 143 -8.30 2.51 14.20
C GLN A 143 -9.73 2.09 13.82
N GLU A 144 -10.02 0.81 13.65
CA GLU A 144 -11.39 0.33 13.48
C GLU A 144 -12.20 0.43 14.77
N GLU A 145 -11.60 0.13 15.91
CA GLU A 145 -12.25 0.27 17.22
C GLU A 145 -12.65 1.72 17.52
N LEU A 146 -11.91 2.70 16.99
CA LEU A 146 -12.22 4.12 17.13
C LEU A 146 -13.35 4.58 16.18
N ASP A 147 -13.50 3.91 15.02
CA ASP A 147 -14.52 4.23 14.00
C ASP A 147 -15.87 3.49 14.25
N ASP A 148 -15.90 2.46 15.09
CA ASP A 148 -17.06 1.58 15.29
C ASP A 148 -18.21 2.20 16.11
N VAL A 149 -18.14 3.50 16.41
CA VAL A 149 -19.25 4.25 17.02
C VAL A 149 -20.32 4.66 15.99
N GLY A 150 -20.30 4.09 14.74
CA GLY A 150 -21.40 4.43 13.84
C GLY A 150 -21.44 3.92 12.41
N ASN A 151 -20.44 3.26 11.84
CA ASN A 151 -20.60 2.62 10.50
C ASN A 151 -19.39 1.76 10.11
N PRO A 152 -19.58 0.49 9.73
CA PRO A 152 -18.48 -0.38 9.25
C PRO A 152 -18.12 -0.08 7.80
N ALA A 153 -17.54 1.08 7.51
CA ALA A 153 -16.97 1.36 6.21
C ALA A 153 -15.58 0.74 6.13
N LYS A 154 -15.35 -0.20 5.21
CA LYS A 154 -14.02 -0.76 4.93
C LYS A 154 -13.00 0.34 4.70
N ARG A 155 -11.79 0.17 5.21
CA ARG A 155 -10.66 1.04 4.91
C ARG A 155 -10.09 0.77 3.54
N HIS A 156 -9.44 1.76 3.00
CA HIS A 156 -8.72 1.65 1.75
C HIS A 156 -7.21 1.65 2.01
N MET A 157 -6.53 0.61 1.56
CA MET A 157 -5.08 0.46 1.64
C MET A 157 -4.48 0.47 0.23
N VAL A 158 -3.45 1.25 0.02
CA VAL A 158 -2.76 1.45 -1.26
C VAL A 158 -1.24 1.38 -1.13
#